data_2cf448053ac37ea2b04c54e1be1bc220
#
_entry.id   2cf448053ac37ea2b04c54e1be1bc220
#
_cell.length_a   1.000
_cell.length_b   1.000
_cell.length_c   1.000
_cell.angle_alpha   90.00
_cell.angle_beta   90.00
_cell.angle_gamma   90.00
#
_symmetry.space_group_name_H-M   'P 1'
#
loop_
_entity.id
_entity.type
_entity.pdbx_description
1 polymer ?
#
loop_
_entity_poly.entity_id
_entity_poly.type
_entity_poly.pdbx_seq_one_letter_code
_entity_poly.pdbx_strand_id
1 'polypeptide(L)'
;MGRWQYAGHRPDIVLDTGHNTGGWAYLGKALQSGNYPQVHVIFGIMADKDVDGVLSFLPQKLHYYFTRASVARALPPEALRDRAEKFGLNGGVFNCVSDALEAALKNAQPEDLVYVGGSSFIVADYLAINDKNENK
;
A
#
# COMPACT_ATOMS: atom_id res chain seq x y z
N MET A 1 17.24 2.25 -1.85
CA MET A 1 16.55 3.54 -1.87
C MET A 1 15.12 3.39 -2.33
N GLY A 2 14.18 3.87 -1.55
CA GLY A 2 12.78 3.81 -1.92
C GLY A 2 12.49 4.65 -3.17
N ARG A 3 11.55 4.19 -3.96
CA ARG A 3 11.12 4.89 -5.16
C ARG A 3 9.75 5.51 -4.91
N TRP A 4 9.76 6.74 -4.46
CA TRP A 4 8.53 7.48 -4.18
C TRP A 4 8.13 8.18 -5.47
N GLN A 5 7.11 7.64 -6.13
CA GLN A 5 6.71 8.11 -7.44
C GLN A 5 5.22 8.44 -7.45
N TYR A 6 4.86 9.64 -7.88
CA TYR A 6 3.46 10.01 -8.03
C TYR A 6 2.89 9.41 -9.31
N ALA A 7 1.77 8.69 -9.16
CA ALA A 7 1.08 8.05 -10.28
C ALA A 7 -0.24 8.74 -10.61
N GLY A 8 -0.73 9.63 -9.74
CA GLY A 8 -1.98 10.34 -9.95
C GLY A 8 -2.14 11.47 -8.96
N HIS A 9 -3.15 12.31 -9.20
CA HIS A 9 -3.48 13.43 -8.32
C HIS A 9 -4.98 13.51 -8.13
N ARG A 10 -5.40 14.01 -6.96
CA ARG A 10 -6.78 14.21 -6.52
C ARG A 10 -7.60 12.92 -6.48
N PRO A 11 -7.24 11.95 -5.62
CA PRO A 11 -6.16 12.05 -4.61
C PRO A 11 -4.79 11.77 -5.20
N ASP A 12 -3.76 12.26 -4.51
CA ASP A 12 -2.39 11.89 -4.86
C ASP A 12 -2.21 10.39 -4.69
N ILE A 13 -1.64 9.76 -5.71
CA ILE A 13 -1.32 8.33 -5.66
C ILE A 13 0.18 8.19 -5.75
N VAL A 14 0.77 7.53 -4.75
CA VAL A 14 2.22 7.36 -4.66
C VAL A 14 2.55 5.89 -4.71
N LEU A 15 3.49 5.54 -5.57
CA LEU A 15 4.02 4.19 -5.70
C LEU A 15 5.38 4.12 -5.02
N ASP A 16 5.59 3.09 -4.22
CA ASP A 16 6.85 2.92 -3.50
C ASP A 16 7.39 1.51 -3.76
N THR A 17 8.49 1.44 -4.50
CA THR A 17 9.17 0.18 -4.80
C THR A 17 10.31 -0.13 -3.84
N GLY A 18 10.46 0.67 -2.78
CA GLY A 18 11.48 0.43 -1.77
C GLY A 18 11.29 -0.90 -1.07
N HIS A 19 12.40 -1.57 -0.79
CA HIS A 19 12.40 -2.89 -0.18
C HIS A 19 12.90 -2.87 1.26
N ASN A 20 13.26 -1.71 1.77
CA ASN A 20 13.85 -1.60 3.10
C ASN A 20 13.04 -0.68 3.99
N THR A 21 13.40 -0.64 5.26
CA THR A 21 12.69 0.14 6.26
C THR A 21 12.77 1.64 6.02
N GLY A 22 13.69 2.11 5.17
CA GLY A 22 13.79 3.53 4.83
C GLY A 22 12.54 4.06 4.14
N GLY A 23 11.90 3.25 3.29
CA GLY A 23 10.65 3.65 2.63
C GLY A 23 9.51 3.86 3.63
N TRP A 24 9.44 3.01 4.63
CA TRP A 24 8.39 3.11 5.66
C TRP A 24 8.59 4.32 6.56
N ALA A 25 9.84 4.64 6.87
CA ALA A 25 10.15 5.87 7.63
C ALA A 25 9.72 7.10 6.84
N TYR A 26 9.90 7.07 5.53
CA TYR A 26 9.48 8.17 4.66
C TYR A 26 7.97 8.37 4.69
N LEU A 27 7.22 7.27 4.67
CA LEU A 27 5.77 7.32 4.79
C LEU A 27 5.35 7.97 6.11
N GLY A 28 6.00 7.60 7.22
CA GLY A 28 5.73 8.19 8.51
C GLY A 28 5.96 9.70 8.52
N LYS A 29 7.02 10.17 7.88
CA LYS A 29 7.30 11.61 7.77
C LYS A 29 6.26 12.32 6.93
N ALA A 30 5.84 11.73 5.83
CA ALA A 30 4.82 12.32 4.97
C ALA A 30 3.52 12.52 5.73
N LEU A 31 3.20 11.60 6.62
CA LEU A 31 2.01 11.71 7.48
C LEU A 31 2.14 12.81 8.51
N GLN A 32 3.32 12.92 9.13
CA GLN A 32 3.56 13.94 10.15
C GLN A 32 3.58 15.35 9.58
N SER A 33 3.79 15.49 8.28
CA SER A 33 3.79 16.81 7.64
C SER A 33 2.42 17.47 7.64
N GLY A 34 1.34 16.70 7.87
CA GLY A 34 -0.01 17.24 7.91
C GLY A 34 -0.56 17.64 6.55
N ASN A 35 0.10 17.25 5.47
CA ASN A 35 -0.32 17.62 4.12
C ASN A 35 -1.58 16.89 3.66
N TYR A 36 -1.91 15.77 4.31
CA TYR A 36 -3.05 14.94 3.90
C TYR A 36 -3.96 14.69 5.09
N PRO A 37 -5.28 14.94 4.95
CA PRO A 37 -6.22 14.66 6.03
C PRO A 37 -6.30 13.18 6.37
N GLN A 38 -6.24 12.32 5.35
CA GLN A 38 -6.26 10.87 5.54
C GLN A 38 -5.32 10.21 4.55
N VAL A 39 -4.79 9.06 4.94
CA VAL A 39 -3.89 8.28 4.09
C VAL A 39 -4.43 6.86 3.97
N HIS A 40 -4.53 6.41 2.74
CA HIS A 40 -5.01 5.07 2.39
C HIS A 40 -3.82 4.26 1.87
N VAL A 41 -3.55 3.13 2.51
CA VAL A 41 -2.36 2.33 2.22
C VAL A 41 -2.76 1.00 1.60
N ILE A 42 -2.47 0.83 0.33
CA ILE A 42 -2.62 -0.45 -0.36
C ILE A 42 -1.32 -1.21 -0.16
N PHE A 43 -1.38 -2.28 0.61
CA PHE A 43 -0.18 -2.95 1.10
C PHE A 43 -0.24 -4.46 0.88
N GLY A 44 0.84 -5.01 0.34
CA GLY A 44 1.06 -6.43 0.25
C GLY A 44 2.55 -6.72 0.35
N ILE A 45 2.91 -7.90 0.83
CA ILE A 45 4.30 -8.23 1.07
C ILE A 45 4.54 -9.69 0.68
N MET A 46 5.77 -10.01 0.32
CA MET A 46 6.17 -11.36 0.00
C MET A 46 6.32 -12.18 1.28
N ALA A 47 5.92 -13.46 1.22
CA ALA A 47 5.91 -14.33 2.40
C ALA A 47 7.30 -14.59 2.97
N ASP A 48 8.35 -14.46 2.16
CA ASP A 48 9.73 -14.71 2.56
C ASP A 48 10.43 -13.52 3.19
N LYS A 49 9.73 -12.41 3.37
CA LYS A 49 10.28 -11.20 3.99
C LYS A 49 10.05 -11.20 5.49
N ASP A 50 10.75 -10.31 6.18
CA ASP A 50 10.52 -10.08 7.61
C ASP A 50 9.23 -9.28 7.79
N VAL A 51 8.11 -9.98 7.73
CA VAL A 51 6.79 -9.35 7.73
C VAL A 51 6.55 -8.56 9.01
N ASP A 52 6.85 -9.16 10.16
CA ASP A 52 6.63 -8.49 11.44
C ASP A 52 7.53 -7.25 11.59
N GLY A 53 8.76 -7.34 11.13
CA GLY A 53 9.67 -6.19 11.14
C GLY A 53 9.12 -5.03 10.33
N VAL A 54 8.62 -5.32 9.13
CA VAL A 54 8.04 -4.28 8.28
C VAL A 54 6.78 -3.69 8.92
N LEU A 55 5.88 -4.55 9.43
CA LEU A 55 4.63 -4.09 10.03
C LEU A 55 4.87 -3.20 11.25
N SER A 56 5.96 -3.45 11.99
CA SER A 56 6.29 -2.66 13.17
C SER A 56 6.63 -1.20 12.84
N PHE A 57 7.01 -0.92 11.59
CA PHE A 57 7.35 0.44 11.14
C PHE A 57 6.16 1.20 10.57
N LEU A 58 5.05 0.53 10.31
CA LEU A 58 3.90 1.17 9.67
C LEU A 58 3.07 1.94 10.70
N PRO A 59 2.63 3.16 10.35
CA PRO A 59 1.81 3.97 11.28
C PRO A 59 0.45 3.34 11.55
N GLN A 60 -0.04 3.47 12.79
CA GLN A 60 -1.28 2.82 13.22
C GLN A 60 -2.56 3.52 12.76
N LYS A 61 -2.54 4.81 12.57
CA LYS A 61 -3.77 5.57 12.36
C LYS A 61 -4.10 5.80 10.89
N LEU A 62 -3.87 4.78 10.05
CA LEU A 62 -4.13 4.86 8.62
C LEU A 62 -5.21 3.87 8.21
N HIS A 63 -5.70 4.04 7.00
CA HIS A 63 -6.65 3.11 6.39
C HIS A 63 -5.87 2.11 5.54
N TYR A 64 -5.82 0.86 5.99
CA TYR A 64 -5.06 -0.18 5.31
C TYR A 64 -5.98 -1.04 4.43
N TYR A 65 -5.47 -1.38 3.27
CA TYR A 65 -6.11 -2.27 2.30
C TYR A 65 -5.11 -3.38 2.03
N PHE A 66 -5.24 -4.47 2.78
CA PHE A 66 -4.29 -5.58 2.70
C PHE A 66 -4.63 -6.43 1.49
N THR A 67 -3.63 -6.65 0.64
CA THR A 67 -3.83 -7.40 -0.59
C THR A 67 -2.59 -8.25 -0.88
N ARG A 68 -2.57 -8.85 -2.05
CA ARG A 68 -1.45 -9.66 -2.50
C ARG A 68 -1.13 -9.34 -3.94
N ALA A 69 0.16 -9.44 -4.28
CA ALA A 69 0.59 -9.39 -5.67
C ALA A 69 0.22 -10.71 -6.37
N SER A 70 0.16 -10.67 -7.71
CA SER A 70 -0.22 -11.83 -8.51
C SER A 70 0.97 -12.77 -8.75
N VAL A 71 1.68 -13.11 -7.66
CA VAL A 71 2.84 -14.01 -7.70
C VAL A 71 2.71 -15.05 -6.59
N ALA A 72 3.27 -16.23 -6.83
CA ALA A 72 3.08 -17.38 -5.94
C ALA A 72 3.61 -17.14 -4.52
N ARG A 73 4.69 -16.37 -4.37
CA ARG A 73 5.31 -16.13 -3.06
C ARG A 73 4.68 -15.00 -2.26
N ALA A 74 3.61 -14.42 -2.75
CA ALA A 74 2.92 -13.35 -2.02
C ALA A 74 2.27 -13.93 -0.77
N LEU A 75 2.38 -13.20 0.35
CA LEU A 75 1.69 -13.59 1.56
C LEU A 75 0.18 -13.39 1.34
N PRO A 76 -0.66 -14.39 1.67
CA PRO A 76 -2.10 -14.21 1.54
C PRO A 76 -2.60 -13.03 2.36
N PRO A 77 -3.55 -12.24 1.83
CA PRO A 77 -3.97 -11.02 2.51
C PRO A 77 -4.62 -11.26 3.87
N GLU A 78 -5.29 -12.41 4.06
CA GLU A 78 -5.88 -12.75 5.36
C GLU A 78 -4.80 -12.96 6.41
N ALA A 79 -3.72 -13.66 6.05
CA ALA A 79 -2.59 -13.87 6.95
C ALA A 79 -1.90 -12.55 7.26
N LEU A 80 -1.78 -11.69 6.26
CA LEU A 80 -1.18 -10.37 6.44
C LEU A 80 -2.01 -9.52 7.41
N ARG A 81 -3.33 -9.49 7.23
CA ARG A 81 -4.22 -8.75 8.13
C ARG A 81 -4.10 -9.26 9.55
N ASP A 82 -4.11 -10.57 9.74
CA ASP A 82 -4.05 -11.14 11.10
C ASP A 82 -2.75 -10.75 11.80
N ARG A 83 -1.64 -10.74 11.07
CA ARG A 83 -0.36 -10.30 11.65
C ARG A 83 -0.35 -8.80 11.90
N ALA A 84 -0.93 -8.02 10.98
CA ALA A 84 -1.00 -6.56 11.11
C ALA A 84 -1.79 -6.13 12.33
N GLU A 85 -2.86 -6.84 12.67
CA GLU A 85 -3.67 -6.51 13.83
C GLU A 85 -2.88 -6.54 15.12
N LYS A 86 -1.85 -7.38 15.19
CA LYS A 86 -0.96 -7.45 16.36
C LYS A 86 -0.15 -6.19 16.56
N PHE A 87 0.00 -5.39 15.51
CA PHE A 87 0.72 -4.11 15.53
C PHE A 87 -0.23 -2.92 15.54
N GLY A 88 -1.52 -3.16 15.72
CA GLY A 88 -2.51 -2.09 15.76
C GLY A 88 -2.90 -1.54 14.40
N LEU A 89 -2.61 -2.27 13.33
CA LEU A 89 -2.95 -1.87 11.97
C LEU A 89 -4.28 -2.49 11.58
N ASN A 90 -5.25 -1.67 11.21
CA ASN A 90 -6.59 -2.15 10.89
C ASN A 90 -6.89 -1.90 9.42
N GLY A 91 -7.49 -2.88 8.76
CA GLY A 91 -7.83 -2.74 7.35
C GLY A 91 -8.62 -3.92 6.82
N GLY A 92 -9.11 -3.76 5.62
CA GLY A 92 -9.83 -4.81 4.90
C GLY A 92 -8.88 -5.73 4.14
N VAL A 93 -9.44 -6.81 3.65
CA VAL A 93 -8.73 -7.83 2.88
C VAL A 93 -9.25 -7.83 1.45
N PHE A 94 -8.35 -7.82 0.48
CA PHE A 94 -8.69 -7.78 -0.94
C PHE A 94 -7.86 -8.83 -1.69
N ASN A 95 -8.48 -9.53 -2.61
CA ASN A 95 -7.84 -10.65 -3.31
C ASN A 95 -6.78 -10.23 -4.32
N CYS A 96 -6.83 -8.99 -4.78
CA CYS A 96 -5.88 -8.47 -5.75
C CYS A 96 -5.71 -6.97 -5.60
N VAL A 97 -4.68 -6.43 -6.23
CA VAL A 97 -4.38 -4.99 -6.17
C VAL A 97 -5.53 -4.19 -6.78
N SER A 98 -6.14 -4.68 -7.85
CA SER A 98 -7.27 -3.98 -8.50
C SER A 98 -8.43 -3.76 -7.54
N ASP A 99 -8.80 -4.78 -6.77
CA ASP A 99 -9.89 -4.68 -5.80
C ASP A 99 -9.52 -3.71 -4.66
N ALA A 100 -8.29 -3.78 -4.18
CA ALA A 100 -7.82 -2.88 -3.13
C ALA A 100 -7.81 -1.43 -3.61
N LEU A 101 -7.35 -1.20 -4.84
CA LEU A 101 -7.32 0.13 -5.43
C LEU A 101 -8.72 0.71 -5.57
N GLU A 102 -9.66 -0.10 -6.06
CA GLU A 102 -11.05 0.32 -6.22
C GLU A 102 -11.63 0.77 -4.88
N ALA A 103 -11.42 -0.04 -3.83
CA ALA A 103 -11.91 0.28 -2.49
C ALA A 103 -11.27 1.56 -1.94
N ALA A 104 -9.96 1.69 -2.13
CA ALA A 104 -9.23 2.87 -1.63
C ALA A 104 -9.70 4.14 -2.32
N LEU A 105 -9.86 4.11 -3.65
CA LEU A 105 -10.31 5.28 -4.40
C LEU A 105 -11.75 5.64 -4.07
N LYS A 106 -12.58 4.66 -3.76
CA LYS A 106 -13.96 4.90 -3.37
C LYS A 106 -14.03 5.60 -2.01
N ASN A 107 -13.10 5.29 -1.11
CA ASN A 107 -13.08 5.86 0.24
C ASN A 107 -12.28 7.15 0.33
N ALA A 108 -11.35 7.40 -0.59
CA ALA A 108 -10.47 8.56 -0.52
C ALA A 108 -11.16 9.83 -1.01
N GLN A 109 -10.88 10.94 -0.32
CA GLN A 109 -11.27 12.26 -0.77
C GLN A 109 -10.18 12.84 -1.69
N PRO A 110 -10.49 13.88 -2.49
CA PRO A 110 -9.48 14.46 -3.39
C PRO A 110 -8.23 14.97 -2.69
N GLU A 111 -8.33 15.34 -1.42
CA GLU A 111 -7.20 15.86 -0.64
C GLU A 111 -6.38 14.77 0.03
N ASP A 112 -6.84 13.51 -0.04
CA ASP A 112 -6.18 12.39 0.64
C ASP A 112 -4.99 11.87 -0.18
N LEU A 113 -4.20 11.02 0.47
CA LEU A 113 -3.11 10.30 -0.17
C LEU A 113 -3.46 8.82 -0.28
N VAL A 114 -3.17 8.24 -1.43
CA VAL A 114 -3.23 6.78 -1.63
C VAL A 114 -1.80 6.29 -1.86
N TYR A 115 -1.33 5.44 -0.96
CA TYR A 115 0.01 4.86 -1.03
C TYR A 115 -0.10 3.41 -1.49
N VAL A 116 0.73 3.02 -2.45
CA VAL A 116 0.76 1.67 -3.00
C VAL A 116 2.17 1.11 -2.80
N GLY A 117 2.29 0.05 -2.02
CA GLY A 117 3.63 -0.47 -1.75
C GLY A 117 3.62 -1.77 -0.96
N GLY A 118 4.77 -2.06 -0.37
CA GLY A 118 5.03 -3.29 0.36
C GLY A 118 5.92 -4.23 -0.42
N SER A 119 5.80 -4.23 -1.75
CA SER A 119 6.71 -4.95 -2.63
C SER A 119 6.65 -4.35 -4.02
N SER A 120 7.71 -4.54 -4.79
CA SER A 120 7.74 -4.08 -6.18
C SER A 120 6.70 -4.82 -7.04
N PHE A 121 6.29 -6.03 -6.63
CA PHE A 121 5.26 -6.78 -7.35
C PHE A 121 3.88 -6.16 -7.19
N ILE A 122 3.59 -5.54 -6.04
CA ILE A 122 2.35 -4.79 -5.84
C ILE A 122 2.32 -3.59 -6.78
N VAL A 123 3.42 -2.85 -6.88
CA VAL A 123 3.52 -1.71 -7.78
C VAL A 123 3.38 -2.16 -9.24
N ALA A 124 4.00 -3.28 -9.61
CA ALA A 124 3.89 -3.82 -10.96
C ALA A 124 2.43 -4.15 -11.31
N ASP A 125 1.69 -4.75 -10.39
CA ASP A 125 0.28 -5.05 -10.60
C ASP A 125 -0.54 -3.77 -10.79
N TYR A 126 -0.24 -2.72 -10.00
CA TYR A 126 -0.90 -1.43 -10.16
C TYR A 126 -0.65 -0.85 -11.56
N LEU A 127 0.61 -0.87 -12.01
CA LEU A 127 0.97 -0.33 -13.33
C LEU A 127 0.30 -1.12 -14.45
N ALA A 128 0.14 -2.42 -14.28
CA ALA A 128 -0.55 -3.25 -15.28
C ALA A 128 -2.03 -2.86 -15.42
N ILE A 129 -2.68 -2.47 -14.33
CA ILE A 129 -4.07 -1.99 -14.37
C ILE A 129 -4.17 -0.71 -15.19
N ASN A 130 -3.26 0.23 -14.96
CA ASN A 130 -3.24 1.50 -15.69
C ASN A 130 -3.00 1.30 -17.18
N ASP A 131 -2.06 0.41 -17.55
CA ASP A 131 -1.78 0.11 -18.95
C ASP A 131 -3.02 -0.40 -19.66
N LYS A 132 -3.78 -1.29 -19.02
CA LYS A 132 -5.03 -1.80 -19.59
C LYS A 132 -6.04 -0.70 -19.80
N ASN A 133 -6.15 0.23 -18.86
CA ASN A 133 -7.09 1.33 -18.94
C ASN A 133 -6.72 2.31 -20.04
N GLU A 134 -5.42 2.54 -20.25
CA GLU A 134 -4.94 3.44 -21.30
C GLU A 134 -5.13 2.87 -22.69
N ASN A 135 -5.13 1.55 -22.83
CA ASN A 135 -5.25 0.88 -24.11
C ASN A 135 -6.70 0.70 -24.57
N LYS A 136 -7.65 1.20 -23.82
CA LYS A 136 -9.05 1.21 -24.23
C LYS A 136 -9.41 2.49 -25.02
#